data_3d3d57786d271f2f16266ff9185dde86
#
_entry.id   3d3d57786d271f2f16266ff9185dde86
#
_cell.length_a   1.000
_cell.length_b   1.000
_cell.length_c   1.000
_cell.angle_alpha   90.00
_cell.angle_beta   90.00
_cell.angle_gamma   90.00
#
_symmetry.space_group_name_H-M   'P 1'
#
loop_
_entity.id
_entity.type
_entity.pdbx_description
1 polymer ?
#
loop_
_entity_poly.entity_id
_entity_poly.type
_entity_poly.pdbx_seq_one_letter_code
_entity_poly.pdbx_strand_id
1 'polypeptide(L)'
;NFRLLSDIELNLEEQTTVIVGRNNSGKTSLTEIIKRFLGEKQPSFRLEDFSVGCYQQFLALFQQQLSCENACHQDIETNAKTRLPAIELSLIIQYDRELKNFGVLSPFVIDLNEDCLKTIIVIRYE
;
A
#
# COMPACT_ATOMS: atom_id res chain seq x y z
N ASN A 1 -1.86 -5.21 -4.12
CA ASN A 1 -3.15 -5.94 -4.25
C ASN A 1 -4.31 -5.04 -4.70
N PHE A 2 -4.09 -4.14 -5.66
CA PHE A 2 -5.12 -3.21 -6.15
C PHE A 2 -5.49 -3.53 -7.59
N ARG A 3 -6.69 -4.05 -7.83
CA ARG A 3 -7.21 -4.46 -9.15
C ARG A 3 -6.23 -5.39 -9.89
N LEU A 4 -5.61 -4.92 -10.97
CA LEU A 4 -4.60 -5.67 -11.75
C LEU A 4 -3.17 -5.54 -11.18
N LEU A 5 -2.97 -4.70 -10.16
CA LEU A 5 -1.67 -4.42 -9.56
C LEU A 5 -1.49 -5.31 -8.32
N SER A 6 -0.65 -6.34 -8.39
CA SER A 6 -0.38 -7.23 -7.26
C SER A 6 0.97 -6.95 -6.59
N ASP A 7 2.02 -6.82 -7.37
CA ASP A 7 3.37 -6.56 -6.90
C ASP A 7 4.11 -5.82 -8.01
N ILE A 8 4.09 -4.49 -7.95
CA ILE A 8 4.62 -3.63 -9.01
C ILE A 8 5.54 -2.61 -8.38
N GLU A 9 6.73 -2.52 -8.92
CA GLU A 9 7.70 -1.48 -8.64
C GLU A 9 7.76 -0.50 -9.81
N LEU A 10 7.78 0.79 -9.50
CA LEU A 10 7.87 1.87 -10.46
C LEU A 10 8.94 2.87 -10.02
N ASN A 11 9.96 3.05 -10.85
CA ASN A 11 10.92 4.10 -10.66
C ASN A 11 10.41 5.39 -11.30
N LEU A 12 10.35 6.45 -10.50
CA LEU A 12 9.93 7.78 -10.97
C LEU A 12 11.16 8.62 -11.27
N GLU A 13 11.15 9.26 -12.44
CA GLU A 13 12.18 10.23 -12.82
C GLU A 13 11.92 11.58 -12.16
N GLU A 14 12.95 12.40 -12.01
CA GLU A 14 12.87 13.70 -11.32
C GLU A 14 11.88 14.67 -11.95
N GLN A 15 11.75 14.67 -13.27
CA GLN A 15 10.89 15.64 -13.97
C GLN A 15 9.62 14.99 -14.50
N THR A 16 9.73 13.95 -15.31
CA THR A 16 8.58 13.39 -16.00
C THR A 16 8.76 11.88 -16.20
N THR A 17 7.82 11.11 -15.73
CA THR A 17 7.74 9.68 -15.99
C THR A 17 6.57 9.41 -16.92
N VAL A 18 6.82 8.77 -18.06
CA VAL A 18 5.78 8.40 -19.03
C VAL A 18 5.52 6.90 -18.95
N ILE A 19 4.29 6.53 -18.64
CA ILE A 19 3.88 5.14 -18.53
C ILE A 19 3.12 4.73 -19.79
N VAL A 20 3.69 3.81 -20.54
CA VAL A 20 3.12 3.26 -21.77
C VAL A 20 2.78 1.78 -21.60
N GLY A 21 1.78 1.32 -22.32
CA GLY A 21 1.39 -0.09 -22.28
C GLY A 21 0.08 -0.33 -23.01
N ARG A 22 -0.27 -1.60 -23.21
CA ARG A 22 -1.52 -2.02 -23.86
C ARG A 22 -2.74 -1.55 -23.07
N ASN A 23 -3.89 -1.53 -23.72
CA ASN A 23 -5.15 -1.33 -23.00
C ASN A 23 -5.34 -2.45 -21.97
N ASN A 24 -5.92 -2.09 -20.83
CA ASN A 24 -6.14 -3.01 -19.73
C ASN A 24 -4.86 -3.56 -19.06
N SER A 25 -3.72 -2.86 -19.16
CA SER A 25 -2.46 -3.23 -18.49
C SER A 25 -2.28 -2.64 -17.08
N GLY A 26 -3.33 -2.04 -16.52
CA GLY A 26 -3.28 -1.47 -15.17
C GLY A 26 -2.82 -0.01 -15.07
N LYS A 27 -2.54 0.69 -16.19
CA LYS A 27 -2.12 2.12 -16.17
C LYS A 27 -3.08 3.01 -15.40
N THR A 28 -4.37 2.89 -15.68
CA THR A 28 -5.42 3.64 -14.98
C THR A 28 -5.48 3.27 -13.50
N SER A 29 -5.33 2.00 -13.16
CA SER A 29 -5.29 1.54 -11.77
C SER A 29 -4.11 2.16 -11.02
N LEU A 30 -2.94 2.25 -11.65
CA LEU A 30 -1.77 2.88 -11.05
C LEU A 30 -2.02 4.36 -10.74
N THR A 31 -2.58 5.11 -11.69
CA THR A 31 -2.92 6.52 -11.49
C THR A 31 -3.97 6.68 -10.37
N GLU A 32 -4.93 5.78 -10.34
CA GLU A 32 -6.02 5.85 -9.37
C GLU A 32 -5.56 5.52 -7.94
N ILE A 33 -4.71 4.51 -7.74
CA ILE A 33 -4.16 4.19 -6.42
C ILE A 33 -3.32 5.34 -5.86
N ILE A 34 -2.49 5.96 -6.70
CA ILE A 34 -1.70 7.12 -6.30
C ILE A 34 -2.62 8.29 -5.90
N LYS A 35 -3.65 8.59 -6.69
CA LYS A 35 -4.61 9.64 -6.36
C LYS A 35 -5.34 9.38 -5.06
N ARG A 36 -5.80 8.16 -4.81
CA ARG A 36 -6.53 7.82 -3.59
C ARG A 36 -5.64 7.92 -2.35
N PHE A 37 -4.44 7.37 -2.38
CA PHE A 37 -3.55 7.40 -1.21
C PHE A 37 -2.93 8.77 -0.94
N LEU A 38 -2.58 9.54 -1.98
CA LEU A 38 -1.88 10.81 -1.82
C LEU A 38 -2.78 12.04 -1.97
N GLY A 39 -3.93 11.90 -2.62
CA GLY A 39 -4.83 13.02 -2.90
C GLY A 39 -6.05 13.11 -1.98
N GLU A 40 -6.45 12.02 -1.35
CA GLU A 40 -7.64 11.97 -0.50
C GLU A 40 -7.26 11.95 0.97
N LYS A 41 -7.97 12.73 1.80
CA LYS A 41 -7.73 12.74 3.26
C LYS A 41 -8.10 11.41 3.93
N GLN A 42 -9.10 10.72 3.39
CA GLN A 42 -9.56 9.41 3.84
C GLN A 42 -9.80 8.54 2.62
N PRO A 43 -8.77 7.83 2.13
CA PRO A 43 -8.93 6.95 0.99
C PRO A 43 -9.91 5.83 1.34
N SER A 44 -10.89 5.61 0.47
CA SER A 44 -11.85 4.52 0.59
C SER A 44 -11.67 3.53 -0.55
N PHE A 45 -11.63 2.26 -0.22
CA PHE A 45 -11.55 1.16 -1.19
C PHE A 45 -12.73 0.23 -0.99
N ARG A 46 -13.22 -0.33 -2.08
CA ARG A 46 -14.27 -1.34 -2.09
C ARG A 46 -13.67 -2.73 -2.28
N LEU A 47 -14.45 -3.75 -2.01
CA LEU A 47 -14.02 -5.13 -2.24
C LEU A 47 -13.57 -5.37 -3.69
N GLU A 48 -14.27 -4.74 -4.66
CA GLU A 48 -13.93 -4.84 -6.08
C GLU A 48 -12.60 -4.18 -6.45
N ASP A 49 -12.06 -3.34 -5.59
CA ASP A 49 -10.76 -2.73 -5.79
C ASP A 49 -9.59 -3.65 -5.40
N PHE A 50 -9.88 -4.75 -4.69
CA PHE A 50 -8.87 -5.76 -4.40
C PHE A 50 -8.62 -6.66 -5.62
N SER A 51 -7.40 -7.15 -5.76
CA SER A 51 -7.06 -8.08 -6.84
C SER A 51 -7.81 -9.41 -6.66
N VAL A 52 -8.12 -10.06 -7.78
CA VAL A 52 -8.92 -11.31 -7.79
C VAL A 52 -8.30 -12.40 -6.90
N GLY A 53 -6.96 -12.45 -6.81
CA GLY A 53 -6.26 -13.39 -5.93
C GLY A 53 -6.58 -13.22 -4.45
N CYS A 54 -7.00 -12.04 -4.03
CA CYS A 54 -7.36 -11.77 -2.63
C CYS A 54 -8.71 -12.38 -2.24
N TYR A 55 -9.62 -12.63 -3.18
CA TYR A 55 -10.95 -13.16 -2.86
C TYR A 55 -10.91 -14.53 -2.22
N GLN A 56 -10.01 -15.40 -2.63
CA GLN A 56 -9.85 -16.71 -2.01
C GLN A 56 -9.36 -16.60 -0.56
N GLN A 57 -8.50 -15.62 -0.28
CA GLN A 57 -8.00 -15.36 1.07
C GLN A 57 -9.13 -14.82 1.97
N PHE A 58 -9.96 -13.89 1.46
CA PHE A 58 -11.14 -13.42 2.18
C PHE A 58 -12.11 -14.57 2.49
N LEU A 59 -12.41 -15.43 1.51
CA LEU A 59 -13.30 -16.57 1.69
C LEU A 59 -12.76 -17.56 2.71
N ALA A 60 -11.47 -17.89 2.67
CA ALA A 60 -10.84 -18.79 3.62
C ALA A 60 -10.92 -18.27 5.06
N LEU A 61 -10.64 -16.97 5.26
CA LEU A 61 -10.72 -16.33 6.56
C LEU A 61 -12.17 -16.27 7.07
N PHE A 62 -13.12 -15.97 6.21
CA PHE A 62 -14.54 -15.97 6.56
C PHE A 62 -15.04 -17.36 6.96
N GLN A 63 -14.65 -18.41 6.24
CA GLN A 63 -15.00 -19.80 6.59
C GLN A 63 -14.37 -20.21 7.92
N GLN A 64 -13.12 -19.80 8.16
CA GLN A 64 -12.45 -20.07 9.43
C GLN A 64 -13.17 -19.37 10.60
N GLN A 65 -13.63 -18.14 10.40
CA GLN A 65 -14.39 -17.40 11.41
C GLN A 65 -15.73 -18.07 11.74
N LEU A 66 -16.45 -18.53 10.73
CA LEU A 66 -17.71 -19.25 10.91
C LEU A 66 -17.53 -20.60 11.65
N SER A 67 -16.38 -21.25 11.46
CA SER A 67 -16.06 -22.52 12.13
C SER A 67 -15.66 -22.34 13.59
N CYS A 68 -15.26 -21.13 13.99
CA CYS A 68 -14.76 -20.80 15.32
C CYS A 68 -15.80 -20.14 16.24
N GLU A 69 -17.10 -20.37 16.03
CA GLU A 69 -18.17 -19.76 16.84
C GLU A 69 -18.08 -20.02 18.37
N ASN A 70 -17.17 -20.89 18.82
CA ASN A 70 -16.97 -21.25 20.23
C ASN A 70 -15.66 -20.74 20.85
N ALA A 71 -14.85 -19.94 20.16
CA ALA A 71 -13.60 -19.41 20.66
C ALA A 71 -13.71 -17.93 21.04
N CYS A 72 -12.96 -17.50 22.07
CA CYS A 72 -12.98 -16.14 22.59
C CYS A 72 -12.84 -15.08 21.49
N HIS A 73 -13.83 -14.20 21.36
CA HIS A 73 -13.96 -13.19 20.29
C HIS A 73 -12.73 -12.26 20.14
N GLN A 74 -12.00 -11.97 21.20
CA GLN A 74 -10.90 -10.99 21.16
C GLN A 74 -9.64 -11.49 20.45
N ASP A 75 -9.29 -12.77 20.58
CA ASP A 75 -8.10 -13.34 19.95
C ASP A 75 -8.30 -13.57 18.45
N ILE A 76 -9.55 -13.76 18.04
CA ILE A 76 -9.91 -14.00 16.62
C ILE A 76 -9.84 -12.72 15.80
N GLU A 77 -10.32 -11.58 16.34
CA GLU A 77 -10.29 -10.30 15.63
C GLU A 77 -8.86 -9.82 15.37
N THR A 78 -7.97 -9.97 16.35
CA THR A 78 -6.58 -9.53 16.21
C THR A 78 -5.81 -10.40 15.20
N ASN A 79 -6.03 -11.71 15.22
CA ASN A 79 -5.43 -12.63 14.25
C ASN A 79 -6.02 -12.51 12.84
N ALA A 80 -7.31 -12.19 12.71
CA ALA A 80 -7.95 -11.99 11.42
C ALA A 80 -7.42 -10.72 10.72
N LYS A 81 -7.29 -9.61 11.44
CA LYS A 81 -6.77 -8.34 10.89
C LYS A 81 -5.37 -8.47 10.32
N THR A 82 -4.49 -9.25 10.96
CA THR A 82 -3.11 -9.47 10.46
C THR A 82 -3.04 -10.35 9.21
N ARG A 83 -4.09 -11.11 8.92
CA ARG A 83 -4.17 -12.03 7.78
C ARG A 83 -4.98 -11.52 6.60
N LEU A 84 -5.74 -10.44 6.78
CA LEU A 84 -6.51 -9.85 5.70
C LEU A 84 -5.58 -9.29 4.61
N PRO A 85 -5.93 -9.51 3.33
CA PRO A 85 -5.23 -8.85 2.25
C PRO A 85 -5.34 -7.35 2.38
N ALA A 86 -4.23 -6.64 2.24
CA ALA A 86 -4.18 -5.19 2.28
C ALA A 86 -3.84 -4.61 0.91
N ILE A 87 -4.32 -3.39 0.65
CA ILE A 87 -3.82 -2.56 -0.44
C ILE A 87 -2.73 -1.67 0.15
N GLU A 88 -1.51 -1.78 -0.38
CA GLU A 88 -0.35 -1.09 0.14
C GLU A 88 0.33 -0.27 -0.96
N LEU A 89 0.75 0.93 -0.61
CA LEU A 89 1.59 1.80 -1.42
C LEU A 89 2.86 2.13 -0.62
N SER A 90 4.00 1.65 -1.10
CA SER A 90 5.30 1.96 -0.52
C SER A 90 5.99 3.03 -1.35
N LEU A 91 6.36 4.15 -0.72
CA LEU A 91 7.12 5.23 -1.33
C LEU A 91 8.55 5.16 -0.83
N ILE A 92 9.49 4.94 -1.72
CA ILE A 92 10.92 4.97 -1.43
C ILE A 92 11.45 6.31 -1.91
N ILE A 93 11.78 7.19 -0.97
CA ILE A 93 12.25 8.55 -1.26
C ILE A 93 13.74 8.62 -0.95
N GLN A 94 14.51 8.97 -1.96
CA GLN A 94 15.92 9.29 -1.79
C GLN A 94 16.07 10.79 -1.57
N TYR A 95 16.96 11.18 -0.67
CA TYR A 95 17.23 12.57 -0.38
C TYR A 95 18.74 12.84 -0.34
N ASP A 96 19.11 14.07 -0.63
CA ASP A 96 20.52 14.49 -0.64
C ASP A 96 20.97 14.87 0.78
N ARG A 97 22.21 14.56 1.12
CA ARG A 97 22.86 14.92 2.38
C ARG A 97 23.00 16.44 2.59
N GLU A 98 23.14 17.18 1.51
CA GLU A 98 23.36 18.62 1.56
C GLU A 98 22.09 19.43 1.85
N LEU A 99 20.92 18.75 1.92
CA LEU A 99 19.66 19.40 2.25
C LEU A 99 19.68 19.91 3.70
N LYS A 100 19.79 21.22 3.87
CA LYS A 100 19.73 21.90 5.17
C LYS A 100 18.36 21.74 5.87
N ASN A 101 17.34 21.38 5.13
CA ASN A 101 15.98 21.20 5.63
C ASN A 101 15.25 20.14 4.81
N PHE A 102 14.74 19.12 5.46
CA PHE A 102 13.94 18.07 4.82
C PHE A 102 12.50 18.51 4.49
N GLY A 103 12.08 19.70 4.90
CA GLY A 103 10.77 20.25 4.59
C GLY A 103 9.65 19.30 5.02
N VAL A 104 8.80 18.93 4.05
CA VAL A 104 7.64 18.04 4.27
C VAL A 104 8.07 16.62 4.64
N LEU A 105 9.29 16.20 4.33
CA LEU A 105 9.81 14.88 4.66
C LEU A 105 10.30 14.76 6.11
N SER A 106 10.50 15.89 6.80
CA SER A 106 11.05 15.91 8.16
C SER A 106 10.36 14.95 9.15
N PRO A 107 9.04 14.76 9.16
CA PRO A 107 8.38 13.81 10.05
C PRO A 107 8.68 12.34 9.75
N PHE A 108 9.14 12.03 8.53
CA PHE A 108 9.38 10.66 8.05
C PHE A 108 10.86 10.27 8.10
N VAL A 109 11.75 11.23 8.33
CA VAL A 109 13.17 10.97 8.49
C VAL A 109 13.43 10.66 9.97
N ILE A 110 13.42 9.39 10.31
CA ILE A 110 13.56 8.91 11.71
C ILE A 110 15.03 8.71 12.05
N ASP A 111 15.83 8.26 11.08
CA ASP A 111 17.24 7.97 11.26
C ASP A 111 18.12 9.08 10.65
N LEU A 112 18.95 9.68 11.49
CA LEU A 112 19.91 10.71 11.08
C LEU A 112 21.31 10.11 10.80
N ASN A 113 21.38 8.79 10.62
CA ASN A 113 22.63 8.13 10.26
C ASN A 113 23.12 8.65 8.90
N GLU A 114 24.40 9.06 8.85
CA GLU A 114 25.01 9.63 7.64
C GLU A 114 25.01 8.67 6.44
N ASP A 115 24.88 7.38 6.67
CA ASP A 115 24.82 6.36 5.62
C ASP A 115 23.38 6.10 5.10
N CYS A 116 22.36 6.63 5.77
CA CYS A 116 20.97 6.44 5.40
C CYS A 116 20.44 7.59 4.55
N LEU A 117 20.39 7.40 3.23
CA LEU A 117 19.92 8.40 2.25
C LEU A 117 18.53 8.11 1.70
N LYS A 118 17.81 7.20 2.33
CA LYS A 118 16.49 6.77 1.88
C LYS A 118 15.52 6.74 3.04
N THR A 119 14.29 7.19 2.81
CA THR A 119 13.17 6.93 3.71
C THR A 119 12.10 6.12 2.98
N ILE A 120 11.45 5.22 3.71
CA ILE A 120 10.37 4.39 3.19
C ILE A 120 9.10 4.77 3.92
N ILE A 121 8.10 5.22 3.18
CA ILE A 121 6.78 5.54 3.70
C ILE A 121 5.83 4.46 3.19
N VAL A 122 5.23 3.72 4.10
CA VAL A 122 4.25 2.68 3.77
C VAL A 122 2.86 3.16 4.15
N ILE A 123 1.98 3.25 3.17
CA ILE A 123 0.57 3.60 3.35
C ILE A 123 -0.23 2.34 3.07
N ARG A 124 -1.01 1.89 4.06
CA ARG A 124 -1.74 0.62 4.01
C ARG A 124 -3.21 0.84 4.30
N TYR A 125 -4.06 0.17 3.51
CA TYR A 125 -5.50 0.07 3.70
C TYR A 125 -5.88 -1.39 3.96
N GLU A 126 -6.55 -1.62 5.09
CA GLU A 126 -7.00 -2.93 5.56
C GLU A 126 -8.52 -2.99 5.68
#